data_b1655093339fdb3a3b934cd32c5ab6a1
#
_entry.id   b1655093339fdb3a3b934cd32c5ab6a1
#
_cell.length_a   1.000
_cell.length_b   1.000
_cell.length_c   1.000
_cell.angle_alpha   90.00
_cell.angle_beta   90.00
_cell.angle_gamma   90.00
#
_symmetry.space_group_name_H-M   'P 1'
#
loop_
_entity.id
_entity.type
_entity.pdbx_description
1 polymer ?
#
loop_
_entity_poly.entity_id
_entity_poly.type
_entity_poly.pdbx_seq_one_letter_code
_entity_poly.pdbx_strand_id
1 'polypeptide(L)'
;MGTDITGPLRWDAVSARRPSQTIQIGDRIIGLVALRTRLAAVSHDIKTALARRLFVDRRALVALRVALGALLLTDLLLRARSLAFFYTDSGAFPRPALFARYPVTANLSVYTLLGDGWWVGLLFVTAGIAALALAVGYRTKAAAICSLILLVSLHARNPLVLNGGDSLLRRTLLWCLFLPLGTGLGLD
;
A
#
# COMPACT_ATOMS: atom_id res chain seq x y z
N MET A 1 61.28 -69.18 28.67
CA MET A 1 61.31 -67.81 28.06
C MET A 1 59.89 -67.53 27.66
N GLY A 2 59.08 -66.98 28.58
CA GLY A 2 57.69 -66.66 28.40
C GLY A 2 57.51 -65.19 28.14
N THR A 3 56.83 -64.81 27.11
CA THR A 3 56.38 -63.47 26.90
C THR A 3 54.89 -63.42 27.12
N ASP A 4 54.55 -62.84 28.24
CA ASP A 4 53.24 -62.59 28.73
C ASP A 4 52.66 -61.34 27.93
N ILE A 5 51.59 -61.48 27.13
CA ILE A 5 50.89 -60.41 26.42
C ILE A 5 49.46 -60.39 26.96
N THR A 6 49.30 -60.03 28.24
CA THR A 6 47.99 -59.65 28.76
C THR A 6 47.97 -58.17 29.18
N GLY A 7 47.91 -57.32 28.21
CA GLY A 7 47.55 -55.92 28.49
C GLY A 7 46.00 -55.76 28.55
N PRO A 8 45.43 -55.07 29.56
CA PRO A 8 44.00 -54.90 29.64
C PRO A 8 43.56 -53.98 28.51
N LEU A 9 42.56 -54.46 27.73
CA LEU A 9 41.84 -53.69 26.73
C LEU A 9 41.20 -52.49 27.42
N ARG A 10 41.72 -51.33 27.14
CA ARG A 10 41.21 -50.03 27.63
C ARG A 10 39.95 -49.65 26.92
N TRP A 11 38.79 -49.96 27.51
CA TRP A 11 37.46 -49.63 26.99
C TRP A 11 37.02 -48.20 27.28
N ASP A 12 37.85 -47.35 27.86
CA ASP A 12 37.49 -46.02 28.38
C ASP A 12 37.45 -44.93 27.28
N ALA A 13 37.80 -45.27 26.04
CA ALA A 13 37.88 -44.28 24.95
C ALA A 13 36.61 -44.17 24.07
N VAL A 14 35.56 -44.97 24.32
CA VAL A 14 34.38 -45.03 23.45
C VAL A 14 33.18 -44.23 23.98
N SER A 15 33.25 -43.74 25.23
CA SER A 15 32.08 -43.06 25.84
C SER A 15 32.12 -41.52 25.84
N ALA A 16 33.10 -40.90 25.21
CA ALA A 16 33.05 -39.46 24.96
C ALA A 16 32.13 -39.15 23.74
N ARG A 17 30.86 -39.53 23.84
CA ARG A 17 29.85 -39.00 22.92
C ARG A 17 29.79 -37.49 23.14
N ARG A 18 30.22 -36.73 22.12
CA ARG A 18 29.97 -35.28 22.04
C ARG A 18 28.48 -35.07 22.31
N PRO A 19 28.09 -34.10 23.16
CA PRO A 19 26.69 -33.78 23.35
C PRO A 19 26.07 -33.50 21.97
N SER A 20 25.09 -34.30 21.65
CA SER A 20 24.52 -34.42 20.33
C SER A 20 24.10 -33.06 19.78
N GLN A 21 24.51 -32.75 18.55
CA GLN A 21 24.07 -31.58 17.77
C GLN A 21 22.55 -31.43 17.75
N THR A 22 21.81 -32.51 17.96
CA THR A 22 20.36 -32.56 18.09
C THR A 22 19.81 -31.69 19.22
N ILE A 23 20.52 -31.59 20.38
CA ILE A 23 20.11 -30.75 21.53
C ILE A 23 20.26 -29.25 21.15
N GLN A 24 21.34 -28.88 20.47
CA GLN A 24 21.55 -27.49 20.04
C GLN A 24 20.53 -27.04 18.98
N ILE A 25 20.07 -27.93 18.11
CA ILE A 25 19.04 -27.62 17.10
C ILE A 25 17.68 -27.40 17.78
N GLY A 26 17.36 -28.26 18.78
CA GLY A 26 16.12 -28.10 19.56
C GLY A 26 16.05 -26.76 20.29
N ASP A 27 17.15 -26.37 20.97
CA ASP A 27 17.21 -25.08 21.69
C ASP A 27 17.11 -23.87 20.76
N ARG A 28 17.70 -23.95 19.56
CA ARG A 28 17.57 -22.90 18.54
C ARG A 28 16.14 -22.79 18.00
N ILE A 29 15.47 -23.90 17.74
CA ILE A 29 14.08 -23.91 17.27
C ILE A 29 13.14 -23.35 18.35
N ILE A 30 13.32 -23.75 19.61
CA ILE A 30 12.57 -23.24 20.77
C ILE A 30 12.78 -21.71 20.88
N GLY A 31 14.04 -21.26 20.76
CA GLY A 31 14.38 -19.84 20.78
C GLY A 31 13.71 -19.04 19.64
N LEU A 32 13.68 -19.58 18.41
CA LEU A 32 13.02 -18.94 17.26
C LEU A 32 11.50 -18.89 17.42
N VAL A 33 10.89 -19.96 17.94
CA VAL A 33 9.45 -19.99 18.22
C VAL A 33 9.10 -18.98 19.32
N ALA A 34 9.88 -18.92 20.39
CA ALA A 34 9.70 -17.95 21.47
C ALA A 34 9.91 -16.50 21.01
N LEU A 35 10.85 -16.25 20.10
CA LEU A 35 11.06 -14.95 19.50
C LEU A 35 9.87 -14.55 18.62
N ARG A 36 9.38 -15.48 17.79
CA ARG A 36 8.23 -15.26 16.92
C ARG A 36 6.94 -14.96 17.71
N THR A 37 6.71 -15.68 18.81
CA THR A 37 5.56 -15.43 19.69
C THR A 37 5.68 -14.10 20.43
N ARG A 38 6.87 -13.72 20.89
CA ARG A 38 7.11 -12.39 21.48
C ARG A 38 6.91 -11.26 20.49
N LEU A 39 7.41 -11.39 19.25
CA LEU A 39 7.19 -10.40 18.20
C LEU A 39 5.71 -10.28 17.82
N ALA A 40 4.99 -11.40 17.76
CA ALA A 40 3.56 -11.41 17.52
C ALA A 40 2.78 -10.74 18.67
N ALA A 41 3.14 -11.00 19.92
CA ALA A 41 2.56 -10.35 21.10
C ALA A 41 2.82 -8.83 21.10
N VAL A 42 4.06 -8.41 20.88
CA VAL A 42 4.42 -6.98 20.77
C VAL A 42 3.67 -6.29 19.64
N SER A 43 3.55 -6.95 18.49
CA SER A 43 2.77 -6.38 17.36
C SER A 43 1.27 -6.26 17.67
N HIS A 44 0.73 -7.22 18.42
CA HIS A 44 -0.66 -7.17 18.88
C HIS A 44 -0.88 -6.06 19.91
N ASP A 45 0.05 -5.92 20.87
CA ASP A 45 -0.01 -4.88 21.91
C ASP A 45 0.13 -3.48 21.31
N ILE A 46 1.01 -3.30 20.32
CA ILE A 46 1.13 -2.02 19.60
C ILE A 46 -0.16 -1.71 18.84
N LYS A 47 -0.74 -2.70 18.15
CA LYS A 47 -2.01 -2.51 17.43
C LYS A 47 -3.16 -2.15 18.38
N THR A 48 -3.25 -2.83 19.52
CA THR A 48 -4.30 -2.56 20.52
C THR A 48 -4.08 -1.23 21.24
N ALA A 49 -2.85 -0.87 21.56
CA ALA A 49 -2.51 0.42 22.15
C ALA A 49 -2.75 1.58 21.16
N LEU A 50 -2.41 1.38 19.88
CA LEU A 50 -2.68 2.33 18.82
C LEU A 50 -4.20 2.47 18.57
N ALA A 51 -4.92 1.35 18.56
CA ALA A 51 -6.38 1.35 18.44
C ALA A 51 -7.07 2.04 19.62
N ARG A 52 -6.54 1.93 20.84
CA ARG A 52 -7.07 2.62 22.03
C ARG A 52 -6.72 4.11 22.05
N ARG A 53 -5.56 4.51 21.54
CA ARG A 53 -5.13 5.92 21.47
C ARG A 53 -5.72 6.64 20.26
N LEU A 54 -5.92 5.95 19.18
CA LEU A 54 -6.68 6.40 18.03
C LEU A 54 -8.15 5.94 18.20
N PHE A 55 -8.84 6.50 19.20
CA PHE A 55 -10.31 6.44 19.26
C PHE A 55 -10.84 7.23 18.05
N VAL A 56 -10.65 6.67 16.86
CA VAL A 56 -11.22 7.24 15.65
C VAL A 56 -12.70 6.90 15.69
N ASP A 57 -13.50 7.89 16.01
CA ASP A 57 -14.94 7.77 15.98
C ASP A 57 -15.36 7.25 14.59
N ARG A 58 -16.11 6.15 14.56
CA ARG A 58 -16.62 5.56 13.31
C ARG A 58 -17.38 6.59 12.47
N ARG A 59 -18.08 7.52 13.12
CA ARG A 59 -18.76 8.63 12.44
C ARG A 59 -17.79 9.57 11.75
N ALA A 60 -16.66 9.87 12.39
CA ALA A 60 -15.61 10.70 11.79
C ALA A 60 -14.97 10.01 10.57
N LEU A 61 -14.77 8.68 10.60
CA LEU A 61 -14.29 7.92 9.45
C LEU A 61 -15.28 7.94 8.28
N VAL A 62 -16.58 7.79 8.57
CA VAL A 62 -17.62 7.88 7.54
C VAL A 62 -17.66 9.30 6.95
N ALA A 63 -17.64 10.32 7.79
CA ALA A 63 -17.63 11.72 7.35
C ALA A 63 -16.40 12.03 6.49
N LEU A 64 -15.20 11.58 6.91
CA LEU A 64 -13.97 11.72 6.13
C LEU A 64 -14.07 11.05 4.76
N ARG A 65 -14.59 9.83 4.69
CA ARG A 65 -14.79 9.07 3.46
C ARG A 65 -15.73 9.79 2.50
N VAL A 66 -16.89 10.22 3.00
CA VAL A 66 -17.88 10.96 2.20
C VAL A 66 -17.30 12.29 1.71
N ALA A 67 -16.61 13.03 2.58
CA ALA A 67 -15.97 14.29 2.22
C ALA A 67 -14.89 14.10 1.15
N LEU A 68 -14.04 13.06 1.26
CA LEU A 68 -13.03 12.75 0.26
C LEU A 68 -13.65 12.35 -1.08
N GLY A 69 -14.67 11.50 -1.07
CA GLY A 69 -15.38 11.13 -2.30
C GLY A 69 -16.03 12.34 -2.95
N ALA A 70 -16.66 13.22 -2.18
CA ALA A 70 -17.24 14.46 -2.68
C ALA A 70 -16.20 15.44 -3.25
N LEU A 71 -15.05 15.60 -2.56
CA LEU A 71 -13.94 16.41 -3.04
C LEU A 71 -13.36 15.88 -4.36
N LEU A 72 -13.14 14.56 -4.45
CA LEU A 72 -12.66 13.90 -5.68
C LEU A 72 -13.63 14.12 -6.85
N LEU A 73 -14.94 13.97 -6.60
CA LEU A 73 -15.96 14.20 -7.61
C LEU A 73 -16.00 15.66 -8.06
N THR A 74 -15.93 16.58 -7.10
CA THR A 74 -15.95 18.03 -7.41
C THR A 74 -14.73 18.42 -8.22
N ASP A 75 -13.52 17.98 -7.83
CA ASP A 75 -12.28 18.22 -8.58
C ASP A 75 -12.38 17.67 -10.00
N LEU A 76 -12.88 16.44 -10.14
CA LEU A 76 -13.03 15.78 -11.43
C LEU A 76 -14.04 16.50 -12.33
N LEU A 77 -15.18 16.93 -11.79
CA LEU A 77 -16.20 17.68 -12.53
C LEU A 77 -15.70 19.06 -13.00
N LEU A 78 -14.93 19.75 -12.15
CA LEU A 78 -14.33 21.02 -12.53
C LEU A 78 -13.31 20.85 -13.67
N ARG A 79 -12.48 19.80 -13.60
CA ARG A 79 -11.50 19.48 -14.66
C ARG A 79 -12.16 18.97 -15.93
N ALA A 80 -13.28 18.26 -15.84
CA ALA A 80 -14.03 17.75 -16.99
C ALA A 80 -14.50 18.85 -17.93
N ARG A 81 -14.75 20.07 -17.43
CA ARG A 81 -15.15 21.24 -18.26
C ARG A 81 -14.09 21.61 -19.29
N SER A 82 -12.82 21.36 -18.99
CA SER A 82 -11.70 21.70 -19.87
C SER A 82 -10.86 20.47 -20.22
N LEU A 83 -11.48 19.27 -20.21
CA LEU A 83 -10.82 18.00 -20.42
C LEU A 83 -10.04 17.96 -21.73
N ALA A 84 -10.67 18.33 -22.84
CA ALA A 84 -10.05 18.31 -24.16
C ALA A 84 -8.83 19.25 -24.23
N PHE A 85 -8.92 20.43 -23.61
CA PHE A 85 -7.85 21.41 -23.64
C PHE A 85 -6.63 21.03 -22.81
N PHE A 86 -6.82 20.46 -21.62
CA PHE A 86 -5.71 20.20 -20.70
C PHE A 86 -5.16 18.77 -20.73
N TYR A 87 -5.95 17.78 -21.20
CA TYR A 87 -5.60 16.36 -21.00
C TYR A 87 -5.53 15.54 -22.29
N THR A 88 -5.86 16.11 -23.47
CA THR A 88 -5.74 15.43 -24.78
C THR A 88 -4.52 15.92 -25.56
N ASP A 89 -4.15 15.20 -26.61
CA ASP A 89 -3.04 15.59 -27.49
C ASP A 89 -3.41 16.73 -28.44
N SER A 90 -4.69 16.96 -28.66
CA SER A 90 -5.19 18.13 -29.41
C SER A 90 -5.26 19.43 -28.59
N GLY A 91 -4.93 19.34 -27.28
CA GLY A 91 -4.99 20.46 -26.36
C GLY A 91 -3.67 21.22 -26.20
N ALA A 92 -3.58 22.02 -25.14
CA ALA A 92 -2.46 22.94 -24.89
C ALA A 92 -1.13 22.23 -24.56
N PHE A 93 -1.18 20.98 -24.04
CA PHE A 93 0.03 20.26 -23.64
C PHE A 93 0.02 18.83 -24.17
N PRO A 94 0.44 18.62 -25.45
CA PRO A 94 0.48 17.30 -26.08
C PRO A 94 1.54 16.40 -25.46
N ARG A 95 1.35 15.07 -25.54
CA ARG A 95 2.26 14.07 -24.97
C ARG A 95 3.74 14.25 -25.37
N PRO A 96 4.11 14.56 -26.63
CA PRO A 96 5.52 14.76 -26.98
C PRO A 96 6.19 15.86 -26.14
N ALA A 97 5.48 16.96 -25.88
CA ALA A 97 5.98 18.04 -25.02
C ALA A 97 6.10 17.61 -23.55
N LEU A 98 5.12 16.83 -23.07
CA LEU A 98 5.15 16.26 -21.73
C LEU A 98 6.34 15.31 -21.54
N PHE A 99 6.57 14.37 -22.46
CA PHE A 99 7.69 13.42 -22.40
C PHE A 99 9.05 14.14 -22.51
N ALA A 100 9.15 15.18 -23.33
CA ALA A 100 10.38 15.97 -23.45
C ALA A 100 10.72 16.73 -22.16
N ARG A 101 9.70 17.22 -21.43
CA ARG A 101 9.90 18.06 -20.23
C ARG A 101 9.90 17.29 -18.93
N TYR A 102 9.07 16.24 -18.84
CA TYR A 102 8.80 15.47 -17.61
C TYR A 102 8.78 13.95 -17.88
N PRO A 103 9.90 13.34 -18.33
CA PRO A 103 9.90 11.95 -18.77
C PRO A 103 9.50 10.96 -17.68
N VAL A 104 9.92 11.20 -16.44
CA VAL A 104 9.62 10.30 -15.30
C VAL A 104 8.12 10.34 -14.96
N THR A 105 7.56 11.53 -14.83
CA THR A 105 6.12 11.71 -14.49
C THR A 105 5.22 11.25 -15.62
N ALA A 106 5.59 11.48 -16.86
CA ALA A 106 4.85 11.02 -18.02
C ALA A 106 4.67 9.48 -18.03
N ASN A 107 5.73 8.74 -17.72
CA ASN A 107 5.70 7.27 -17.67
C ASN A 107 4.86 6.70 -16.51
N LEU A 108 4.56 7.50 -15.49
CA LEU A 108 3.75 7.09 -14.34
C LEU A 108 2.24 7.33 -14.56
N SER A 109 1.84 7.89 -15.71
CA SER A 109 0.47 8.26 -15.97
C SER A 109 -0.24 7.28 -16.92
N VAL A 110 -1.34 6.70 -16.46
CA VAL A 110 -2.24 5.89 -17.32
C VAL A 110 -2.89 6.76 -18.41
N TYR A 111 -3.06 8.06 -18.17
CA TYR A 111 -3.61 9.01 -19.15
C TYR A 111 -2.68 9.28 -20.32
N THR A 112 -1.39 8.93 -20.22
CA THR A 112 -0.41 9.08 -21.30
C THR A 112 -0.33 7.88 -22.24
N LEU A 113 -0.99 6.77 -21.92
CA LEU A 113 -1.00 5.56 -22.77
C LEU A 113 -1.60 5.87 -24.14
N LEU A 114 -2.73 6.58 -24.17
CA LEU A 114 -3.37 7.07 -25.39
C LEU A 114 -3.66 8.56 -25.25
N GLY A 115 -3.46 9.33 -26.33
CA GLY A 115 -3.67 10.78 -26.34
C GLY A 115 -5.10 11.19 -26.72
N ASP A 116 -5.94 10.22 -27.03
CA ASP A 116 -7.27 10.44 -27.57
C ASP A 116 -8.25 10.89 -26.49
N GLY A 117 -9.16 11.79 -26.87
CA GLY A 117 -10.16 12.31 -25.95
C GLY A 117 -11.10 11.25 -25.37
N TRP A 118 -11.43 10.19 -26.15
CA TRP A 118 -12.28 9.10 -25.67
C TRP A 118 -11.62 8.31 -24.54
N TRP A 119 -10.31 8.07 -24.64
CA TRP A 119 -9.54 7.37 -23.60
C TRP A 119 -9.49 8.18 -22.30
N VAL A 120 -9.18 9.47 -22.42
CA VAL A 120 -9.18 10.39 -21.29
C VAL A 120 -10.58 10.45 -20.65
N GLY A 121 -11.63 10.54 -21.47
CA GLY A 121 -13.02 10.51 -21.00
C GLY A 121 -13.38 9.22 -20.24
N LEU A 122 -12.95 8.06 -20.76
CA LEU A 122 -13.17 6.77 -20.11
C LEU A 122 -12.50 6.73 -18.71
N LEU A 123 -11.26 7.22 -18.61
CA LEU A 123 -10.55 7.29 -17.34
C LEU A 123 -11.21 8.28 -16.36
N PHE A 124 -11.76 9.39 -16.84
CA PHE A 124 -12.53 10.33 -16.03
C PHE A 124 -13.79 9.67 -15.47
N VAL A 125 -14.54 8.94 -16.29
CA VAL A 125 -15.72 8.19 -15.84
C VAL A 125 -15.34 7.14 -14.80
N THR A 126 -14.27 6.40 -15.06
CA THR A 126 -13.77 5.38 -14.12
C THR A 126 -13.35 6.01 -12.79
N ALA A 127 -12.68 7.17 -12.83
CA ALA A 127 -12.32 7.93 -11.62
C ALA A 127 -13.56 8.42 -10.87
N GLY A 128 -14.58 8.87 -11.57
CA GLY A 128 -15.87 9.26 -11.00
C GLY A 128 -16.58 8.10 -10.30
N ILE A 129 -16.61 6.93 -10.92
CA ILE A 129 -17.19 5.71 -10.33
C ILE A 129 -16.41 5.31 -9.07
N ALA A 130 -15.07 5.35 -9.11
CA ALA A 130 -14.24 5.04 -7.95
C ALA A 130 -14.47 6.03 -6.79
N ALA A 131 -14.59 7.33 -7.09
CA ALA A 131 -14.89 8.36 -6.10
C ALA A 131 -16.29 8.18 -5.48
N LEU A 132 -17.30 7.83 -6.28
CA LEU A 132 -18.65 7.50 -5.82
C LEU A 132 -18.64 6.24 -4.95
N ALA A 133 -17.97 5.18 -5.37
CA ALA A 133 -17.82 3.95 -4.61
C ALA A 133 -17.15 4.21 -3.25
N LEU A 134 -16.13 5.10 -3.22
CA LEU A 134 -15.49 5.54 -1.98
C LEU A 134 -16.49 6.30 -1.10
N ALA A 135 -17.26 7.25 -1.63
CA ALA A 135 -18.23 8.02 -0.86
C ALA A 135 -19.32 7.14 -0.24
N VAL A 136 -19.90 6.23 -1.03
CA VAL A 136 -20.96 5.31 -0.58
C VAL A 136 -20.42 4.22 0.35
N GLY A 137 -19.12 3.88 0.25
CA GLY A 137 -18.49 2.82 1.04
C GLY A 137 -18.63 1.44 0.44
N TYR A 138 -18.62 1.35 -0.87
CA TYR A 138 -18.57 0.09 -1.59
C TYR A 138 -17.12 -0.28 -1.90
N ARG A 139 -16.69 -1.46 -1.43
CA ARG A 139 -15.30 -1.94 -1.55
C ARG A 139 -14.28 -0.83 -1.24
N THR A 140 -14.44 -0.19 -0.10
CA THR A 140 -13.80 1.07 0.30
C THR A 140 -12.30 1.10 0.06
N LYS A 141 -11.57 0.02 0.39
CA LYS A 141 -10.12 -0.07 0.13
C LYS A 141 -9.78 -0.08 -1.35
N ALA A 142 -10.51 -0.88 -2.13
CA ALA A 142 -10.28 -0.96 -3.59
C ALA A 142 -10.64 0.37 -4.26
N ALA A 143 -11.75 0.99 -3.85
CA ALA A 143 -12.16 2.31 -4.34
C ALA A 143 -11.11 3.39 -4.01
N ALA A 144 -10.55 3.40 -2.79
CA ALA A 144 -9.51 4.34 -2.40
C ALA A 144 -8.20 4.15 -3.19
N ILE A 145 -7.78 2.89 -3.40
CA ILE A 145 -6.58 2.57 -4.21
C ILE A 145 -6.79 3.01 -5.67
N CYS A 146 -7.93 2.66 -6.26
CA CYS A 146 -8.26 3.03 -7.63
C CYS A 146 -8.31 4.55 -7.79
N SER A 147 -8.97 5.26 -6.87
CA SER A 147 -9.03 6.72 -6.85
C SER A 147 -7.64 7.35 -6.74
N LEU A 148 -6.76 6.80 -5.88
CA LEU A 148 -5.39 7.30 -5.74
C LEU A 148 -4.57 7.12 -7.02
N ILE A 149 -4.62 5.94 -7.64
CA ILE A 149 -3.90 5.65 -8.87
C ILE A 149 -4.36 6.59 -9.99
N LEU A 150 -5.67 6.75 -10.16
CA LEU A 150 -6.23 7.62 -11.21
C LEU A 150 -5.95 9.10 -10.93
N LEU A 151 -6.01 9.54 -9.67
CA LEU A 151 -5.67 10.90 -9.28
C LEU A 151 -4.19 11.23 -9.53
N VAL A 152 -3.27 10.34 -9.11
CA VAL A 152 -1.83 10.50 -9.35
C VAL A 152 -1.54 10.51 -10.85
N SER A 153 -2.17 9.61 -11.61
CA SER A 153 -2.05 9.55 -13.06
C SER A 153 -2.56 10.82 -13.74
N LEU A 154 -3.69 11.36 -13.29
CA LEU A 154 -4.25 12.61 -13.82
C LEU A 154 -3.31 13.79 -13.57
N HIS A 155 -2.76 13.89 -12.36
CA HIS A 155 -1.80 14.91 -11.99
C HIS A 155 -0.48 14.78 -12.78
N ALA A 156 -0.03 13.55 -13.05
CA ALA A 156 1.15 13.30 -13.86
C ALA A 156 0.94 13.64 -15.36
N ARG A 157 -0.29 13.56 -15.88
CA ARG A 157 -0.63 13.92 -17.26
C ARG A 157 -0.44 15.43 -17.53
N ASN A 158 -0.77 16.27 -16.56
CA ASN A 158 -0.57 17.71 -16.70
C ASN A 158 -0.08 18.33 -15.39
N PRO A 159 1.25 18.35 -15.15
CA PRO A 159 1.82 18.95 -13.95
C PRO A 159 1.69 20.47 -13.87
N LEU A 160 1.40 21.15 -14.99
CA LEU A 160 1.32 22.62 -15.05
C LEU A 160 0.04 23.16 -14.39
N VAL A 161 -1.00 22.35 -14.28
CA VAL A 161 -2.32 22.75 -13.72
C VAL A 161 -2.43 22.43 -12.23
N LEU A 162 -1.39 21.84 -11.64
CA LEU A 162 -1.40 21.42 -10.24
C LEU A 162 -1.31 22.62 -9.29
N ASN A 163 -2.07 22.53 -8.22
CA ASN A 163 -2.05 23.48 -7.10
C ASN A 163 -1.77 22.80 -5.76
N GLY A 164 -1.66 23.59 -4.68
CA GLY A 164 -1.41 23.05 -3.33
C GLY A 164 -2.51 22.11 -2.83
N GLY A 165 -3.76 22.36 -3.23
CA GLY A 165 -4.90 21.50 -2.90
C GLY A 165 -4.79 20.11 -3.50
N ASP A 166 -4.28 19.99 -4.72
CA ASP A 166 -4.04 18.68 -5.38
C ASP A 166 -3.03 17.83 -4.62
N SER A 167 -1.98 18.47 -4.12
CA SER A 167 -0.97 17.81 -3.30
C SER A 167 -1.53 17.34 -1.96
N LEU A 168 -2.40 18.16 -1.35
CA LEU A 168 -3.07 17.82 -0.09
C LEU A 168 -4.04 16.65 -0.31
N LEU A 169 -4.90 16.72 -1.33
CA LEU A 169 -5.88 15.68 -1.66
C LEU A 169 -5.21 14.32 -1.89
N ARG A 170 -4.14 14.30 -2.67
CA ARG A 170 -3.35 13.09 -2.93
C ARG A 170 -2.74 12.49 -1.67
N ARG A 171 -2.14 13.34 -0.79
CA ARG A 171 -1.55 12.89 0.47
C ARG A 171 -2.63 12.39 1.44
N THR A 172 -3.74 13.08 1.55
CA THR A 172 -4.87 12.67 2.40
C THR A 172 -5.42 11.34 1.95
N LEU A 173 -5.62 11.14 0.64
CA LEU A 173 -6.10 9.87 0.09
C LEU A 173 -5.11 8.73 0.32
N LEU A 174 -3.80 8.99 0.21
CA LEU A 174 -2.75 8.04 0.54
C LEU A 174 -2.81 7.61 2.02
N TRP A 175 -2.93 8.57 2.95
CA TRP A 175 -3.06 8.26 4.38
C TRP A 175 -4.34 7.49 4.70
N CYS A 176 -5.41 7.76 3.98
CA CYS A 176 -6.68 7.07 4.15
C CYS A 176 -6.61 5.56 3.82
N LEU A 177 -5.64 5.11 3.03
CA LEU A 177 -5.42 3.67 2.78
C LEU A 177 -5.03 2.89 4.05
N PHE A 178 -4.40 3.56 5.01
CA PHE A 178 -3.98 2.96 6.29
C PHE A 178 -5.11 3.00 7.34
N LEU A 179 -6.16 3.79 7.11
CA LEU A 179 -7.31 3.88 8.00
C LEU A 179 -8.35 2.79 7.70
N PRO A 180 -9.05 2.28 8.71
CA PRO A 180 -10.12 1.29 8.54
C PRO A 180 -11.42 1.97 8.06
N LEU A 181 -11.41 2.56 6.86
CA LEU A 181 -12.54 3.31 6.30
C LEU A 181 -13.79 2.47 6.02
N GLY A 182 -13.65 1.13 5.91
CA GLY A 182 -14.77 0.20 5.70
C GLY A 182 -15.55 -0.14 6.97
N THR A 183 -15.05 0.25 8.16
CA THR A 183 -15.69 -0.08 9.45
C THR A 183 -16.79 0.93 9.80
N GLY A 184 -17.87 0.97 9.07
CA GLY A 184 -18.96 1.90 9.35
C GLY A 184 -20.15 1.62 8.43
N LEU A 185 -21.10 2.54 8.32
CA LEU A 185 -22.24 2.49 7.41
C LEU A 185 -21.79 2.40 5.93
N GLY A 186 -21.19 1.30 5.53
CA GLY A 186 -20.77 0.99 4.17
C GLY A 186 -21.47 -0.26 3.65
N LEU A 187 -21.41 -0.48 2.35
CA LEU A 187 -21.88 -1.69 1.66
C LEU A 187 -20.79 -2.79 1.59
N ASP A 188 -19.73 -2.65 2.44
CA ASP A 188 -18.63 -3.63 2.56
C ASP A 188 -19.04 -4.82 3.43
#